data_bd369d5ff5ee9087c92fa89b7812d292
#
_entry.id   bd369d5ff5ee9087c92fa89b7812d292
#
_cell.length_a   1.000
_cell.length_b   1.000
_cell.length_c   1.000
_cell.angle_alpha   90.00
_cell.angle_beta   90.00
_cell.angle_gamma   90.00
#
_symmetry.space_group_name_H-M   'P 1'
#
loop_
_entity.id
_entity.type
_entity.pdbx_description
1 polymer ?
#
loop_
_entity_poly.entity_id
_entity_poly.type
_entity_poly.pdbx_seq_one_letter_code
_entity_poly.pdbx_strand_id
1 'polypeptide(L)'
;MQRLIIFISLIALTSMACGSSGTPTVPPTPQVSIFDSGRTAYGFFPTPPEVTFASVFQMYKDLGQHADVILLQQNIPWEEFLQSANVESGHIADMKNQYILAGQNNLEVVYVVDPLNGLNRLEFSGLPKNWDANFTNPDVRTAYTNYTMRVVREFHPRYLGLASEINTYMDAFPDDAQNFVSLYHEVYAKIKSESPATQVFVTFQWEHLNNLFVSDPSEGTPYQPSWELVEAFEPNLDLWVISSYPFGAFDSASKIPPGYYTPLLSRTDKPLAVAEGGFTSREVGPFHGTEQDQADYLNAIHTQIGGRLTFWIYLILNDFNLDSYAKLMKKQGVGDDDINTLGLFGSVGLREFDGTPKAALKIWDSFRK
;
A
#
# COMPACT_ATOMS: atom_id res chain seq x y z
N MET A 1 21.90 16.57 -2.00
CA MET A 1 20.49 16.94 -1.99
C MET A 1 19.74 15.70 -1.56
N GLN A 2 19.20 15.69 -0.35
CA GLN A 2 18.41 14.57 0.16
C GLN A 2 17.10 14.56 -0.62
N ARG A 3 16.91 13.57 -1.48
CA ARG A 3 15.59 13.26 -2.04
C ARG A 3 14.82 12.54 -0.93
N LEU A 4 14.09 13.31 -0.13
CA LEU A 4 13.17 12.75 0.84
C LEU A 4 11.87 12.46 0.09
N ILE A 5 11.58 11.20 -0.07
CA ILE A 5 10.43 10.71 -0.82
C ILE A 5 9.27 10.57 0.14
N ILE A 6 8.18 11.20 -0.24
CA ILE A 6 6.93 11.15 0.50
C ILE A 6 6.05 10.11 -0.14
N PHE A 7 5.85 9.03 0.56
CA PHE A 7 4.57 8.34 0.49
C PHE A 7 3.52 9.18 1.21
N ILE A 8 2.29 9.07 0.76
CA ILE A 8 1.11 9.81 1.23
C ILE A 8 0.81 9.63 2.75
N SER A 9 1.68 9.01 3.51
CA SER A 9 1.58 8.81 4.97
C SER A 9 2.39 9.77 5.82
N LEU A 10 2.97 10.86 5.28
CA LEU A 10 3.90 11.69 6.04
C LEU A 10 3.28 13.00 6.51
N ILE A 11 2.63 12.97 7.66
CA ILE A 11 2.60 14.13 8.55
C ILE A 11 3.36 13.73 9.81
N ALA A 12 4.62 14.18 9.92
CA ALA A 12 5.35 14.12 11.17
C ALA A 12 4.58 14.92 12.23
N LEU A 13 3.90 14.21 13.11
CA LEU A 13 3.28 14.79 14.31
C LEU A 13 4.40 15.07 15.30
N THR A 14 5.00 16.27 15.25
CA THR A 14 5.91 16.71 16.29
C THR A 14 5.18 16.64 17.63
N SER A 15 5.76 15.88 18.55
CA SER A 15 5.27 15.61 19.90
C SER A 15 4.91 16.89 20.65
N MET A 16 3.62 17.12 20.86
CA MET A 16 3.15 17.97 21.96
C MET A 16 2.60 17.06 23.06
N ALA A 17 3.41 16.82 24.07
CA ALA A 17 2.97 16.21 25.31
C ALA A 17 2.07 17.23 26.05
N CYS A 18 0.76 17.10 25.89
CA CYS A 18 -0.20 17.69 26.81
C CYS A 18 -0.62 16.61 27.81
N GLY A 19 -0.11 16.74 29.04
CA GLY A 19 -0.61 15.96 30.16
C GLY A 19 -2.06 16.32 30.43
N SER A 20 -2.96 15.36 30.28
CA SER A 20 -4.32 15.44 30.80
C SER A 20 -4.55 14.28 31.76
N SER A 21 -4.94 14.63 33.00
CA SER A 21 -5.38 13.73 34.06
C SER A 21 -6.58 12.90 33.58
N GLY A 22 -6.36 11.60 33.38
CA GLY A 22 -7.37 10.70 32.81
C GLY A 22 -8.47 10.35 33.78
N THR A 23 -9.70 10.51 33.37
CA THR A 23 -10.86 9.80 33.92
C THR A 23 -10.73 8.32 33.55
N PRO A 24 -11.07 7.35 34.47
CA PRO A 24 -10.97 5.93 34.14
C PRO A 24 -11.96 5.59 33.04
N THR A 25 -11.45 5.31 31.86
CA THR A 25 -12.22 4.77 30.76
C THR A 25 -12.47 3.29 30.98
N VAL A 26 -13.75 2.89 30.89
CA VAL A 26 -14.14 1.46 30.82
C VAL A 26 -13.36 0.83 29.66
N PRO A 27 -12.69 -0.33 29.87
CA PRO A 27 -12.00 -1.01 28.78
C PRO A 27 -13.01 -1.27 27.64
N PRO A 28 -12.68 -0.97 26.40
CA PRO A 28 -13.56 -1.32 25.28
C PRO A 28 -13.81 -2.84 25.30
N THR A 29 -15.03 -3.24 25.08
CA THR A 29 -15.40 -4.65 24.89
C THR A 29 -14.51 -5.20 23.77
N PRO A 30 -13.90 -6.40 23.92
CA PRO A 30 -13.08 -6.96 22.85
C PRO A 30 -13.90 -7.04 21.57
N GLN A 31 -13.56 -6.21 20.60
CA GLN A 31 -14.18 -6.25 19.30
C GLN A 31 -13.58 -7.44 18.54
N VAL A 32 -14.44 -8.30 17.99
CA VAL A 32 -13.98 -9.40 17.13
C VAL A 32 -13.27 -8.79 15.93
N SER A 33 -12.06 -9.25 15.64
CA SER A 33 -11.31 -8.77 14.46
C SER A 33 -12.12 -8.98 13.19
N ILE A 34 -12.10 -7.99 12.31
CA ILE A 34 -12.74 -8.09 11.00
C ILE A 34 -12.22 -9.32 10.23
N PHE A 35 -10.93 -9.62 10.37
CA PHE A 35 -10.29 -10.75 9.71
C PHE A 35 -10.74 -12.13 10.25
N ASP A 36 -11.39 -12.16 11.39
CA ASP A 36 -12.01 -13.37 11.96
C ASP A 36 -13.49 -13.50 11.61
N SER A 37 -14.06 -12.50 10.93
CA SER A 37 -15.48 -12.47 10.54
C SER A 37 -15.83 -13.40 9.37
N GLY A 38 -14.82 -13.84 8.61
CA GLY A 38 -15.01 -14.62 7.39
C GLY A 38 -15.46 -13.82 6.16
N ARG A 39 -15.57 -12.47 6.27
CA ARG A 39 -15.86 -11.58 5.16
C ARG A 39 -14.62 -10.82 4.71
N THR A 40 -14.63 -10.31 3.49
CA THR A 40 -13.59 -9.40 3.00
C THR A 40 -13.53 -8.14 3.86
N ALA A 41 -12.33 -7.74 4.29
CA ALA A 41 -12.10 -6.47 4.95
C ALA A 41 -11.81 -5.37 3.91
N TYR A 42 -12.58 -4.29 3.94
CA TYR A 42 -12.48 -3.19 2.96
C TYR A 42 -11.72 -2.01 3.55
N GLY A 43 -10.85 -1.38 2.77
CA GLY A 43 -10.03 -0.30 3.30
C GLY A 43 -9.46 0.67 2.30
N PHE A 44 -8.66 1.61 2.84
CA PHE A 44 -7.99 2.67 2.09
C PHE A 44 -6.61 2.94 2.68
N PHE A 45 -5.77 3.61 1.90
CA PHE A 45 -4.63 4.33 2.47
C PHE A 45 -5.13 5.55 3.26
N PRO A 46 -4.56 5.85 4.43
CA PRO A 46 -4.95 7.01 5.22
C PRO A 46 -4.30 8.29 4.66
N THR A 47 -4.83 8.75 3.54
CA THR A 47 -4.36 9.94 2.82
C THR A 47 -5.31 11.11 3.07
N PRO A 48 -4.90 12.15 3.82
CA PRO A 48 -5.75 13.29 4.07
C PRO A 48 -5.92 14.16 2.81
N PRO A 49 -7.11 14.74 2.56
CA PRO A 49 -7.31 15.64 1.42
C PRO A 49 -6.35 16.83 1.40
N GLU A 50 -5.95 17.32 2.58
CA GLU A 50 -4.96 18.39 2.76
C GLU A 50 -3.89 18.03 3.78
N VAL A 51 -2.70 18.61 3.63
CA VAL A 51 -1.57 18.39 4.54
C VAL A 51 -1.73 19.27 5.79
N THR A 52 -2.76 18.99 6.61
CA THR A 52 -3.06 19.67 7.87
C THR A 52 -3.48 18.67 8.95
N PHE A 53 -3.23 18.99 10.24
CA PHE A 53 -3.69 18.13 11.35
C PHE A 53 -5.20 17.93 11.36
N ALA A 54 -5.97 19.00 11.10
CA ALA A 54 -7.42 18.93 11.07
C ALA A 54 -7.90 17.94 9.99
N SER A 55 -7.28 17.97 8.82
CA SER A 55 -7.58 17.06 7.71
C SER A 55 -7.23 15.62 8.06
N VAL A 56 -6.12 15.36 8.77
CA VAL A 56 -5.76 14.02 9.23
C VAL A 56 -6.81 13.46 10.20
N PHE A 57 -7.20 14.20 11.22
CA PHE A 57 -8.21 13.74 12.17
C PHE A 57 -9.58 13.50 11.50
N GLN A 58 -9.98 14.39 10.58
CA GLN A 58 -11.23 14.22 9.84
C GLN A 58 -11.17 13.00 8.93
N MET A 59 -10.05 12.78 8.23
CA MET A 59 -9.83 11.60 7.40
C MET A 59 -10.04 10.30 8.18
N TYR A 60 -9.45 10.13 9.36
CA TYR A 60 -9.63 8.90 10.15
C TYR A 60 -11.09 8.69 10.56
N LYS A 61 -11.83 9.76 10.89
CA LYS A 61 -13.28 9.67 11.16
C LYS A 61 -14.07 9.23 9.93
N ASP A 62 -13.74 9.78 8.77
CA ASP A 62 -14.39 9.43 7.51
C ASP A 62 -14.06 8.00 7.10
N LEU A 63 -12.81 7.57 7.26
CA LEU A 63 -12.40 6.19 7.02
C LEU A 63 -13.18 5.20 7.90
N GLY A 64 -13.39 5.51 9.19
CA GLY A 64 -14.18 4.67 10.10
C GLY A 64 -15.63 4.48 9.66
N GLN A 65 -16.16 5.33 8.77
CA GLN A 65 -17.51 5.18 8.21
C GLN A 65 -17.52 4.29 6.95
N HIS A 66 -16.43 4.27 6.18
CA HIS A 66 -16.35 3.68 4.85
C HIS A 66 -15.34 2.53 4.74
N ALA A 67 -14.63 2.20 5.81
CA ALA A 67 -13.61 1.16 5.85
C ALA A 67 -13.71 0.30 7.11
N ASP A 68 -13.08 -0.87 7.05
CA ASP A 68 -12.83 -1.78 8.16
C ASP A 68 -11.36 -1.74 8.55
N VAL A 69 -10.50 -1.46 7.56
CA VAL A 69 -9.05 -1.48 7.69
C VAL A 69 -8.41 -0.27 7.01
N ILE A 70 -7.20 0.04 7.39
CA ILE A 70 -6.30 0.92 6.62
C ILE A 70 -5.05 0.14 6.24
N LEU A 71 -4.40 0.55 5.15
CA LEU A 71 -3.09 0.06 4.81
C LEU A 71 -2.04 1.15 5.09
N LEU A 72 -1.13 0.84 6.02
CA LEU A 72 0.04 1.68 6.30
C LEU A 72 1.23 1.13 5.52
N GLN A 73 1.61 1.81 4.44
CA GLN A 73 2.82 1.51 3.69
C GLN A 73 3.91 2.51 4.09
N GLN A 74 5.04 2.00 4.55
CA GLN A 74 6.08 2.81 5.15
C GLN A 74 7.45 2.50 4.56
N ASN A 75 8.17 3.58 4.26
CA ASN A 75 9.57 3.50 3.85
C ASN A 75 10.45 3.13 5.04
N ILE A 76 11.63 2.62 4.74
CA ILE A 76 12.60 2.21 5.75
C ILE A 76 13.45 3.43 6.16
N PRO A 77 13.52 3.78 7.45
CA PRO A 77 14.47 4.78 7.94
C PRO A 77 15.86 4.15 8.10
N TRP A 78 16.55 3.97 6.96
CA TRP A 78 17.72 3.13 6.79
C TRP A 78 18.81 3.34 7.84
N GLU A 79 19.27 4.59 8.03
CA GLU A 79 20.35 4.90 8.97
C GLU A 79 19.96 4.64 10.44
N GLU A 80 18.67 4.85 10.78
CA GLU A 80 18.19 4.62 12.15
C GLU A 80 18.30 3.15 12.53
N PHE A 81 18.01 2.25 11.61
CA PHE A 81 17.94 0.81 11.87
C PHE A 81 19.20 0.02 11.49
N LEU A 82 20.28 0.70 11.12
CA LEU A 82 21.54 0.03 10.78
C LEU A 82 22.14 -0.75 11.96
N GLN A 83 22.06 -0.22 13.18
CA GLN A 83 22.74 -0.82 14.33
C GLN A 83 21.86 -1.79 15.11
N SER A 84 20.58 -1.57 15.21
CA SER A 84 19.67 -2.37 16.03
C SER A 84 18.22 -2.19 15.66
N ALA A 85 17.42 -3.22 15.85
CA ALA A 85 15.94 -3.12 15.82
C ALA A 85 15.35 -2.35 17.02
N ASN A 86 16.08 -2.19 18.13
CA ASN A 86 15.57 -1.62 19.37
C ASN A 86 15.99 -0.15 19.58
N VAL A 87 16.14 0.59 18.50
CA VAL A 87 16.47 2.02 18.56
C VAL A 87 15.23 2.87 18.90
N GLU A 88 15.46 3.99 19.59
CA GLU A 88 14.45 5.03 19.69
C GLU A 88 14.33 5.72 18.33
N SER A 89 13.12 5.78 17.80
CA SER A 89 12.85 6.25 16.45
C SER A 89 11.60 7.15 16.44
N GLY A 90 11.76 8.36 15.90
CA GLY A 90 10.65 9.26 15.64
C GLY A 90 9.64 8.66 14.66
N HIS A 91 10.14 7.90 13.68
CA HIS A 91 9.31 7.20 12.70
C HIS A 91 8.39 6.17 13.37
N ILE A 92 8.92 5.35 14.31
CA ILE A 92 8.09 4.40 15.08
C ILE A 92 7.07 5.14 15.98
N ALA A 93 7.45 6.29 16.55
CA ALA A 93 6.51 7.10 17.34
C ALA A 93 5.34 7.63 16.49
N ASP A 94 5.62 8.06 15.27
CA ASP A 94 4.59 8.52 14.32
C ASP A 94 3.68 7.35 13.91
N MET A 95 4.22 6.15 13.70
CA MET A 95 3.41 4.96 13.42
C MET A 95 2.49 4.59 14.59
N LYS A 96 2.98 4.68 15.83
CA LYS A 96 2.12 4.49 17.04
C LYS A 96 0.93 5.43 17.03
N ASN A 97 1.14 6.71 16.69
CA ASN A 97 0.05 7.67 16.60
C ASN A 97 -0.99 7.27 15.54
N GLN A 98 -0.55 6.77 14.38
CA GLN A 98 -1.45 6.29 13.34
C GLN A 98 -2.24 5.04 13.78
N TYR A 99 -1.61 4.09 14.49
CA TYR A 99 -2.31 2.94 15.08
C TYR A 99 -3.34 3.36 16.13
N ILE A 100 -3.02 4.36 16.96
CA ILE A 100 -3.97 4.92 17.95
C ILE A 100 -5.17 5.54 17.23
N LEU A 101 -4.93 6.36 16.19
CA LEU A 101 -6.01 6.99 15.42
C LEU A 101 -6.87 5.95 14.68
N ALA A 102 -6.26 4.91 14.12
CA ALA A 102 -6.97 3.81 13.52
C ALA A 102 -7.88 3.11 14.54
N GLY A 103 -7.35 2.71 15.70
CA GLY A 103 -8.11 2.04 16.75
C GLY A 103 -9.25 2.90 17.31
N GLN A 104 -9.04 4.22 17.46
CA GLN A 104 -10.09 5.16 17.89
C GLN A 104 -11.25 5.28 16.89
N ASN A 105 -11.04 4.88 15.63
CA ASN A 105 -12.04 4.91 14.57
C ASN A 105 -12.46 3.49 14.11
N ASN A 106 -12.19 2.46 14.93
CA ASN A 106 -12.54 1.05 14.69
C ASN A 106 -11.92 0.49 13.39
N LEU A 107 -10.73 0.95 13.03
CA LEU A 107 -9.99 0.48 11.87
C LEU A 107 -8.87 -0.45 12.31
N GLU A 108 -8.74 -1.60 11.68
CA GLU A 108 -7.55 -2.44 11.81
C GLU A 108 -6.49 -2.04 10.78
N VAL A 109 -5.26 -2.56 10.94
CA VAL A 109 -4.13 -2.15 10.13
C VAL A 109 -3.54 -3.33 9.37
N VAL A 110 -3.44 -3.19 8.05
CA VAL A 110 -2.53 -3.94 7.20
C VAL A 110 -1.25 -3.12 7.07
N TYR A 111 -0.10 -3.72 7.29
CA TYR A 111 1.17 -3.00 7.26
C TYR A 111 2.03 -3.45 6.07
N VAL A 112 2.71 -2.51 5.40
CA VAL A 112 3.69 -2.80 4.36
C VAL A 112 4.98 -2.05 4.66
N VAL A 113 6.09 -2.79 4.78
CA VAL A 113 7.45 -2.26 4.77
C VAL A 113 7.90 -2.18 3.32
N ASP A 114 8.09 -0.98 2.81
CA ASP A 114 8.42 -0.79 1.40
C ASP A 114 9.85 -0.23 1.23
N PRO A 115 10.77 -0.98 0.62
CA PRO A 115 12.11 -0.50 0.33
C PRO A 115 12.16 0.46 -0.86
N LEU A 116 11.14 0.43 -1.74
CA LEU A 116 11.16 1.13 -3.02
C LEU A 116 10.36 2.43 -2.98
N ASN A 117 10.66 3.30 -3.94
CA ASN A 117 9.91 4.53 -4.18
C ASN A 117 8.55 4.21 -4.81
N GLY A 118 7.46 4.57 -4.14
CA GLY A 118 6.11 4.28 -4.63
C GLY A 118 5.69 5.02 -5.90
N LEU A 119 6.37 6.11 -6.24
CA LEU A 119 6.15 6.83 -7.50
C LEU A 119 7.12 6.39 -8.60
N ASN A 120 8.18 5.68 -8.25
CA ASN A 120 9.14 5.08 -9.17
C ASN A 120 9.70 3.77 -8.60
N ARG A 121 9.06 2.66 -8.90
CA ARG A 121 9.41 1.33 -8.38
C ARG A 121 10.81 0.82 -8.76
N LEU A 122 11.53 1.56 -9.61
CA LEU A 122 12.91 1.23 -9.99
C LEU A 122 13.96 1.81 -9.04
N GLU A 123 13.54 2.60 -8.06
CA GLU A 123 14.45 3.29 -7.14
C GLU A 123 14.17 2.90 -5.68
N PHE A 124 15.24 2.83 -4.88
CA PHE A 124 15.11 2.71 -3.42
C PHE A 124 14.56 4.02 -2.82
N SER A 125 13.69 3.89 -1.85
CA SER A 125 13.14 5.03 -1.12
C SER A 125 14.07 5.50 -0.02
N GLY A 126 14.52 6.75 -0.10
CA GLY A 126 15.26 7.40 1.00
C GLY A 126 16.62 6.78 1.35
N LEU A 127 17.20 5.96 0.48
CA LEU A 127 18.49 5.34 0.71
C LEU A 127 19.60 6.38 0.87
N PRO A 128 20.52 6.26 1.84
CA PRO A 128 21.68 7.15 1.98
C PRO A 128 22.51 7.18 0.70
N LYS A 129 22.96 8.37 0.29
CA LYS A 129 23.65 8.58 -1.00
C LYS A 129 24.94 7.78 -1.18
N ASN A 130 25.58 7.41 -0.09
CA ASN A 130 26.83 6.65 -0.06
C ASN A 130 26.61 5.14 0.03
N TRP A 131 25.35 4.67 -0.01
CA TRP A 131 25.02 3.25 -0.03
C TRP A 131 24.76 2.80 -1.47
N ASP A 132 25.22 1.60 -1.78
CA ASP A 132 24.87 0.96 -3.05
C ASP A 132 23.39 0.55 -3.04
N ALA A 133 22.66 1.01 -4.04
CA ALA A 133 21.21 0.80 -4.17
C ALA A 133 20.92 -0.59 -4.74
N ASN A 134 21.18 -1.62 -3.96
CA ASN A 134 20.89 -3.01 -4.30
C ASN A 134 20.73 -3.86 -3.03
N PHE A 135 20.11 -5.02 -3.16
CA PHE A 135 19.84 -5.95 -2.05
C PHE A 135 21.00 -6.88 -1.71
N THR A 136 22.17 -6.78 -2.37
CA THR A 136 23.41 -7.40 -1.90
C THR A 136 24.10 -6.57 -0.83
N ASN A 137 23.81 -5.27 -0.76
CA ASN A 137 24.40 -4.35 0.21
C ASN A 137 24.07 -4.80 1.65
N PRO A 138 25.08 -5.12 2.48
CA PRO A 138 24.84 -5.63 3.84
C PRO A 138 24.14 -4.62 4.75
N ASP A 139 24.37 -3.32 4.53
CA ASP A 139 23.72 -2.26 5.31
C ASP A 139 22.24 -2.17 4.97
N VAL A 140 21.88 -2.30 3.69
CA VAL A 140 20.48 -2.39 3.22
C VAL A 140 19.79 -3.59 3.87
N ARG A 141 20.39 -4.78 3.80
CA ARG A 141 19.82 -6.01 4.39
C ARG A 141 19.64 -5.90 5.90
N THR A 142 20.64 -5.32 6.57
CA THR A 142 20.62 -5.15 8.03
C THR A 142 19.53 -4.18 8.47
N ALA A 143 19.48 -2.98 7.87
CA ALA A 143 18.50 -1.97 8.22
C ALA A 143 17.08 -2.44 7.90
N TYR A 144 16.86 -3.04 6.73
CA TYR A 144 15.60 -3.64 6.33
C TYR A 144 15.11 -4.67 7.35
N THR A 145 15.98 -5.63 7.71
CA THR A 145 15.65 -6.67 8.68
C THR A 145 15.31 -6.09 10.05
N ASN A 146 16.16 -5.18 10.55
CA ASN A 146 15.97 -4.56 11.87
C ASN A 146 14.66 -3.76 11.95
N TYR A 147 14.37 -2.97 10.92
CA TYR A 147 13.12 -2.20 10.86
C TYR A 147 11.90 -3.14 10.80
N THR A 148 11.92 -4.14 9.93
CA THR A 148 10.82 -5.11 9.83
C THR A 148 10.58 -5.82 11.15
N MET A 149 11.63 -6.29 11.83
CA MET A 149 11.50 -6.95 13.14
C MET A 149 11.03 -5.99 14.23
N ARG A 150 11.37 -4.69 14.14
CA ARG A 150 10.80 -3.67 15.03
C ARG A 150 9.30 -3.50 14.81
N VAL A 151 8.85 -3.44 13.56
CA VAL A 151 7.42 -3.39 13.21
C VAL A 151 6.68 -4.60 13.79
N VAL A 152 7.22 -5.81 13.62
CA VAL A 152 6.62 -7.04 14.16
C VAL A 152 6.45 -6.95 15.68
N ARG A 153 7.49 -6.55 16.41
CA ARG A 153 7.49 -6.47 17.88
C ARG A 153 6.60 -5.38 18.44
N GLU A 154 6.54 -4.25 17.76
CA GLU A 154 5.83 -3.08 18.24
C GLU A 154 4.33 -3.12 17.94
N PHE A 155 3.97 -3.61 16.74
CA PHE A 155 2.61 -3.50 16.21
C PHE A 155 1.90 -4.84 16.08
N HIS A 156 2.60 -5.96 16.14
CA HIS A 156 2.05 -7.30 15.99
C HIS A 156 1.08 -7.43 14.80
N PRO A 157 1.48 -7.00 13.59
CA PRO A 157 0.57 -6.93 12.45
C PRO A 157 0.08 -8.34 12.08
N ARG A 158 -1.23 -8.47 11.83
CA ARG A 158 -1.79 -9.72 11.31
C ARG A 158 -1.37 -9.96 9.86
N TYR A 159 -1.28 -8.90 9.06
CA TYR A 159 -0.83 -8.91 7.68
C TYR A 159 0.34 -7.94 7.50
N LEU A 160 1.46 -8.48 7.03
CA LEU A 160 2.70 -7.74 6.85
C LEU A 160 3.25 -7.93 5.43
N GLY A 161 3.18 -6.89 4.63
CA GLY A 161 3.85 -6.81 3.33
C GLY A 161 5.34 -6.46 3.50
N LEU A 162 6.19 -7.08 2.70
CA LEU A 162 7.65 -6.87 2.71
C LEU A 162 8.15 -6.08 1.49
N ALA A 163 7.30 -5.77 0.56
CA ALA A 163 7.49 -4.80 -0.52
C ALA A 163 6.14 -4.54 -1.20
N SER A 164 6.02 -3.40 -1.88
CA SER A 164 4.90 -3.11 -2.77
C SER A 164 5.35 -3.16 -4.23
N GLU A 165 4.51 -3.79 -5.11
CA GLU A 165 4.70 -3.88 -6.57
C GLU A 165 6.10 -4.34 -7.00
N ILE A 166 6.63 -5.30 -6.27
CA ILE A 166 8.03 -5.73 -6.38
C ILE A 166 8.38 -6.33 -7.75
N ASN A 167 7.40 -6.89 -8.46
CA ASN A 167 7.59 -7.45 -9.79
C ASN A 167 8.11 -6.42 -10.81
N THR A 168 7.77 -5.14 -10.66
CA THR A 168 8.30 -4.07 -11.51
C THR A 168 9.81 -3.92 -11.34
N TYR A 169 10.30 -3.97 -10.10
CA TYR A 169 11.75 -3.96 -9.81
C TYR A 169 12.43 -5.23 -10.28
N MET A 170 11.83 -6.39 -10.01
CA MET A 170 12.41 -7.70 -10.35
C MET A 170 12.62 -7.85 -11.85
N ASP A 171 11.68 -7.37 -12.64
CA ASP A 171 11.74 -7.42 -14.09
C ASP A 171 12.84 -6.50 -14.65
N ALA A 172 12.97 -5.30 -14.09
CA ALA A 172 13.99 -4.34 -14.49
C ALA A 172 15.41 -4.71 -14.02
N PHE A 173 15.54 -5.41 -12.88
CA PHE A 173 16.83 -5.77 -12.26
C PHE A 173 16.87 -7.25 -11.87
N PRO A 174 16.86 -8.17 -12.84
CA PRO A 174 16.73 -9.62 -12.59
C PRO A 174 17.87 -10.19 -11.73
N ASP A 175 19.07 -9.66 -11.82
CA ASP A 175 20.20 -10.10 -10.99
C ASP A 175 20.01 -9.71 -9.51
N ASP A 176 19.50 -8.50 -9.25
CA ASP A 176 19.25 -8.04 -7.87
C ASP A 176 17.90 -8.55 -7.33
N ALA A 177 16.99 -8.93 -8.19
CA ALA A 177 15.73 -9.60 -7.81
C ALA A 177 16.00 -10.85 -6.96
N GLN A 178 16.97 -11.67 -7.34
CA GLN A 178 17.35 -12.87 -6.58
C GLN A 178 17.86 -12.53 -5.18
N ASN A 179 18.56 -11.40 -5.03
CA ASN A 179 19.04 -10.92 -3.74
C ASN A 179 17.89 -10.45 -2.85
N PHE A 180 16.89 -9.78 -3.43
CA PHE A 180 15.66 -9.44 -2.70
C PHE A 180 14.90 -10.69 -2.26
N VAL A 181 14.71 -11.67 -3.14
CA VAL A 181 14.04 -12.93 -2.82
C VAL A 181 14.77 -13.65 -1.67
N SER A 182 16.12 -13.69 -1.71
CA SER A 182 16.92 -14.23 -0.60
C SER A 182 16.66 -13.48 0.71
N LEU A 183 16.68 -12.14 0.68
CA LEU A 183 16.39 -11.29 1.85
C LEU A 183 14.97 -11.54 2.37
N TYR A 184 14.00 -11.63 1.47
CA TYR A 184 12.60 -11.94 1.81
C TYR A 184 12.50 -13.24 2.61
N HIS A 185 13.09 -14.34 2.11
CA HIS A 185 13.05 -15.63 2.80
C HIS A 185 13.72 -15.61 4.17
N GLU A 186 14.83 -14.89 4.31
CA GLU A 186 15.53 -14.71 5.60
C GLU A 186 14.65 -13.96 6.61
N VAL A 187 14.01 -12.87 6.15
CA VAL A 187 13.14 -12.05 6.99
C VAL A 187 11.84 -12.79 7.32
N TYR A 188 11.25 -13.49 6.34
CA TYR A 188 10.10 -14.36 6.57
C TYR A 188 10.36 -15.37 7.69
N ALA A 189 11.47 -16.09 7.63
CA ALA A 189 11.82 -17.06 8.66
C ALA A 189 11.95 -16.44 10.06
N LYS A 190 12.53 -15.24 10.16
CA LYS A 190 12.61 -14.48 11.42
C LYS A 190 11.23 -14.07 11.94
N ILE A 191 10.36 -13.56 11.05
CA ILE A 191 8.99 -13.19 11.40
C ILE A 191 8.24 -14.42 11.93
N LYS A 192 8.28 -15.54 11.21
CA LYS A 192 7.57 -16.76 11.62
C LYS A 192 8.10 -17.36 12.92
N SER A 193 9.39 -17.17 13.22
CA SER A 193 9.97 -17.59 14.50
C SER A 193 9.47 -16.76 15.68
N GLU A 194 9.22 -15.46 15.49
CA GLU A 194 8.85 -14.52 16.55
C GLU A 194 7.33 -14.30 16.64
N SER A 195 6.66 -14.25 15.47
CA SER A 195 5.22 -14.04 15.34
C SER A 195 4.62 -15.00 14.31
N PRO A 196 4.41 -16.29 14.65
CA PRO A 196 3.94 -17.31 13.71
C PRO A 196 2.57 -16.99 13.09
N ALA A 197 1.75 -16.20 13.77
CA ALA A 197 0.41 -15.82 13.31
C ALA A 197 0.43 -14.73 12.24
N THR A 198 1.51 -13.92 12.12
CA THR A 198 1.64 -12.87 11.10
C THR A 198 1.67 -13.51 9.71
N GLN A 199 0.75 -13.07 8.86
CA GLN A 199 0.67 -13.48 7.47
C GLN A 199 1.54 -12.54 6.62
N VAL A 200 2.54 -13.11 5.94
CA VAL A 200 3.58 -12.36 5.21
C VAL A 200 3.34 -12.42 3.71
N PHE A 201 3.49 -11.28 3.05
CA PHE A 201 3.28 -11.16 1.61
C PHE A 201 4.23 -10.13 0.97
N VAL A 202 4.22 -10.07 -0.34
CA VAL A 202 4.60 -8.92 -1.17
C VAL A 202 3.45 -8.61 -2.10
N THR A 203 3.39 -7.39 -2.67
CA THR A 203 2.37 -7.09 -3.68
C THR A 203 2.97 -7.12 -5.09
N PHE A 204 2.12 -7.47 -6.05
CA PHE A 204 2.45 -7.52 -7.47
C PHE A 204 1.55 -6.55 -8.23
N GLN A 205 2.13 -5.69 -9.02
CA GLN A 205 1.40 -4.81 -9.93
C GLN A 205 0.80 -5.67 -11.05
N TRP A 206 -0.54 -5.75 -11.10
CA TRP A 206 -1.27 -6.73 -11.89
C TRP A 206 -1.16 -6.49 -13.39
N GLU A 207 -1.23 -5.25 -13.83
CA GLU A 207 -1.10 -4.87 -15.24
C GLU A 207 0.32 -5.16 -15.76
N HIS A 208 1.35 -4.89 -14.95
CA HIS A 208 2.74 -5.23 -15.26
C HIS A 208 2.92 -6.76 -15.31
N LEU A 209 2.41 -7.48 -14.31
CA LEU A 209 2.46 -8.95 -14.29
C LEU A 209 1.82 -9.58 -15.52
N ASN A 210 0.75 -8.95 -16.07
CA ASN A 210 0.07 -9.35 -17.29
C ASN A 210 0.72 -8.84 -18.57
N ASN A 211 1.91 -8.26 -18.52
CA ASN A 211 2.65 -7.72 -19.66
C ASN A 211 1.85 -6.66 -20.46
N LEU A 212 1.09 -5.79 -19.77
CA LEU A 212 0.31 -4.73 -20.42
C LEU A 212 1.06 -3.40 -20.50
N PHE A 213 2.14 -3.23 -19.74
CA PHE A 213 2.98 -2.02 -19.76
C PHE A 213 4.29 -2.19 -20.51
N VAL A 214 4.46 -3.29 -21.21
CA VAL A 214 5.66 -3.59 -22.00
C VAL A 214 5.64 -2.78 -23.28
N SER A 215 6.68 -2.00 -23.51
CA SER A 215 6.82 -1.17 -24.71
C SER A 215 7.32 -1.95 -25.94
N ASP A 216 7.98 -3.08 -25.72
CA ASP A 216 8.48 -3.97 -26.75
C ASP A 216 7.74 -5.33 -26.70
N PRO A 217 7.03 -5.71 -27.77
CA PRO A 217 6.35 -7.02 -27.83
C PRO A 217 7.26 -8.25 -27.67
N SER A 218 8.58 -8.06 -27.76
CA SER A 218 9.55 -9.14 -27.49
C SER A 218 9.74 -9.44 -26.01
N GLU A 219 9.34 -8.53 -25.12
CA GLU A 219 9.54 -8.60 -23.68
C GLU A 219 8.41 -9.33 -22.95
N GLY A 220 7.27 -9.57 -23.62
CA GLY A 220 6.16 -10.31 -23.01
C GLY A 220 4.95 -10.44 -23.95
N THR A 221 4.10 -11.42 -23.65
CA THR A 221 2.84 -11.63 -24.37
C THR A 221 1.70 -11.04 -23.53
N PRO A 222 0.93 -10.07 -24.04
CA PRO A 222 -0.20 -9.51 -23.31
C PRO A 222 -1.17 -10.57 -22.78
N TYR A 223 -1.65 -10.37 -21.56
CA TYR A 223 -2.54 -11.31 -20.83
C TYR A 223 -1.94 -12.69 -20.52
N GLN A 224 -0.63 -12.84 -20.65
CA GLN A 224 0.09 -14.01 -20.16
C GLN A 224 0.95 -13.61 -18.97
N PRO A 225 0.44 -13.77 -17.74
CA PRO A 225 1.15 -13.33 -16.56
C PRO A 225 2.50 -14.02 -16.36
N SER A 226 3.50 -13.23 -16.00
CA SER A 226 4.85 -13.68 -15.64
C SER A 226 4.84 -14.30 -14.22
N TRP A 227 4.23 -15.51 -14.12
CA TRP A 227 4.02 -16.17 -12.82
C TRP A 227 5.31 -16.50 -12.09
N GLU A 228 6.42 -16.66 -12.77
CA GLU A 228 7.74 -16.90 -12.19
C GLU A 228 8.15 -15.81 -11.20
N LEU A 229 7.70 -14.57 -11.40
CA LEU A 229 7.96 -13.47 -10.47
C LEU A 229 7.21 -13.65 -9.14
N VAL A 230 6.05 -14.29 -9.16
CA VAL A 230 5.27 -14.63 -7.95
C VAL A 230 5.82 -15.89 -7.31
N GLU A 231 6.10 -16.91 -8.12
CA GLU A 231 6.58 -18.22 -7.68
C GLU A 231 7.96 -18.16 -7.02
N ALA A 232 8.76 -17.15 -7.32
CA ALA A 232 10.05 -16.91 -6.67
C ALA A 232 9.95 -16.77 -5.14
N PHE A 233 8.80 -16.37 -4.61
CA PHE A 233 8.57 -16.22 -3.17
C PHE A 233 7.99 -17.47 -2.49
N GLU A 234 7.59 -18.48 -3.29
CA GLU A 234 7.04 -19.72 -2.73
C GLU A 234 8.15 -20.59 -2.07
N PRO A 235 7.84 -21.38 -1.03
CA PRO A 235 6.51 -21.55 -0.42
C PRO A 235 6.18 -20.51 0.66
N ASN A 236 7.02 -19.49 0.85
CA ASN A 236 6.98 -18.55 1.95
C ASN A 236 6.05 -17.34 1.71
N LEU A 237 5.18 -17.40 0.72
CA LEU A 237 4.15 -16.40 0.45
C LEU A 237 2.84 -16.86 1.09
N ASP A 238 2.39 -16.22 2.20
CA ASP A 238 1.20 -16.69 2.92
C ASP A 238 -0.11 -16.36 2.21
N LEU A 239 -0.14 -15.27 1.43
CA LEU A 239 -1.26 -14.87 0.59
C LEU A 239 -0.75 -14.20 -0.69
N TRP A 240 -1.54 -14.28 -1.76
CA TRP A 240 -1.24 -13.60 -3.02
C TRP A 240 -1.94 -12.25 -3.06
N VAL A 241 -1.17 -11.20 -3.22
CA VAL A 241 -1.65 -9.81 -3.11
C VAL A 241 -1.26 -9.04 -4.35
N ILE A 242 -2.25 -8.35 -4.94
CA ILE A 242 -2.03 -7.51 -6.12
C ILE A 242 -2.31 -6.04 -5.81
N SER A 243 -1.70 -5.16 -6.61
CA SER A 243 -2.19 -3.81 -6.89
C SER A 243 -2.76 -3.77 -8.31
N SER A 244 -3.72 -2.88 -8.60
CA SER A 244 -4.29 -2.79 -9.95
C SER A 244 -4.76 -1.37 -10.27
N TYR A 245 -4.16 -0.81 -11.32
CA TYR A 245 -4.45 0.51 -11.89
C TYR A 245 -4.74 0.39 -13.39
N PRO A 246 -5.87 -0.23 -13.77
CA PRO A 246 -6.13 -0.60 -15.16
C PRO A 246 -6.33 0.60 -16.09
N PHE A 247 -6.52 1.82 -15.58
CA PHE A 247 -6.57 3.05 -16.40
C PHE A 247 -5.27 3.32 -17.17
N GLY A 248 -4.15 2.73 -16.75
CA GLY A 248 -2.89 2.76 -17.51
C GLY A 248 -2.89 1.85 -18.74
N ALA A 249 -3.78 0.84 -18.79
CA ALA A 249 -3.86 -0.15 -19.85
C ALA A 249 -5.17 -0.09 -20.67
N PHE A 250 -6.25 0.46 -20.09
CA PHE A 250 -7.57 0.53 -20.72
C PHE A 250 -8.11 1.95 -20.68
N ASP A 251 -8.61 2.46 -21.79
CA ASP A 251 -9.23 3.80 -21.88
C ASP A 251 -10.54 3.90 -21.07
N SER A 252 -11.13 2.80 -20.67
CA SER A 252 -12.33 2.73 -19.83
C SER A 252 -12.35 1.41 -19.07
N ALA A 253 -12.84 1.44 -17.82
CA ALA A 253 -12.99 0.25 -17.00
C ALA A 253 -13.97 -0.75 -17.59
N SER A 254 -14.93 -0.31 -18.40
CA SER A 254 -15.84 -1.20 -19.15
C SER A 254 -15.14 -2.09 -20.19
N LYS A 255 -13.88 -1.75 -20.55
CA LYS A 255 -13.03 -2.56 -21.45
C LYS A 255 -12.20 -3.60 -20.71
N ILE A 256 -12.21 -3.64 -19.38
CA ILE A 256 -11.56 -4.68 -18.59
C ILE A 256 -12.22 -6.03 -18.98
N PRO A 257 -11.45 -7.00 -19.52
CA PRO A 257 -12.06 -8.23 -20.01
C PRO A 257 -12.77 -9.02 -18.90
N PRO A 258 -13.90 -9.67 -19.18
CA PRO A 258 -14.44 -10.69 -18.31
C PRO A 258 -13.36 -11.77 -18.08
N GLY A 259 -13.05 -12.07 -16.85
CA GLY A 259 -11.98 -13.02 -16.52
C GLY A 259 -10.58 -12.42 -16.41
N TYR A 260 -10.43 -11.10 -16.44
CA TYR A 260 -9.13 -10.42 -16.29
C TYR A 260 -8.41 -10.76 -14.98
N TYR A 261 -9.15 -10.84 -13.87
CA TYR A 261 -8.61 -11.22 -12.56
C TYR A 261 -8.76 -12.72 -12.23
N THR A 262 -9.57 -13.47 -12.96
CA THR A 262 -9.86 -14.87 -12.63
C THR A 262 -8.67 -15.84 -12.73
N PRO A 263 -7.57 -15.58 -13.49
CA PRO A 263 -6.39 -16.42 -13.45
C PRO A 263 -5.81 -16.59 -12.04
N LEU A 264 -5.99 -15.59 -11.14
CA LEU A 264 -5.60 -15.72 -9.74
C LEU A 264 -6.31 -16.87 -9.02
N LEU A 265 -7.60 -17.12 -9.33
CA LEU A 265 -8.41 -18.18 -8.70
C LEU A 265 -7.96 -19.59 -9.06
N SER A 266 -7.41 -19.76 -10.26
CA SER A 266 -6.95 -21.05 -10.76
C SER A 266 -5.48 -21.34 -10.46
N ARG A 267 -4.71 -20.30 -10.11
CA ARG A 267 -3.27 -20.42 -9.91
C ARG A 267 -2.89 -20.77 -8.49
N THR A 268 -3.71 -20.37 -7.50
CA THR A 268 -3.43 -20.63 -6.10
C THR A 268 -4.70 -20.89 -5.28
N ASP A 269 -4.59 -21.78 -4.28
CA ASP A 269 -5.60 -21.97 -3.23
C ASP A 269 -5.36 -21.07 -2.01
N LYS A 270 -4.23 -20.33 -1.97
CA LYS A 270 -3.92 -19.39 -0.90
C LYS A 270 -4.92 -18.24 -0.87
N PRO A 271 -5.08 -17.56 0.28
CA PRO A 271 -5.87 -16.35 0.37
C PRO A 271 -5.41 -15.29 -0.64
N LEU A 272 -6.34 -14.55 -1.20
CA LEU A 272 -6.09 -13.45 -2.11
C LEU A 272 -6.37 -12.11 -1.45
N ALA A 273 -5.70 -11.06 -1.90
CA ALA A 273 -6.02 -9.70 -1.50
C ALA A 273 -5.69 -8.69 -2.60
N VAL A 274 -6.31 -7.52 -2.51
CA VAL A 274 -5.96 -6.33 -3.28
C VAL A 274 -5.45 -5.30 -2.27
N ALA A 275 -4.17 -4.93 -2.35
CA ALA A 275 -3.54 -4.03 -1.40
C ALA A 275 -3.53 -2.58 -1.87
N GLU A 276 -3.79 -2.35 -3.16
CA GLU A 276 -3.76 -1.02 -3.74
C GLU A 276 -4.49 -1.03 -5.08
N GLY A 277 -5.14 0.08 -5.43
CA GLY A 277 -5.74 0.20 -6.75
C GLY A 277 -6.82 1.25 -6.84
N GLY A 278 -7.30 1.46 -8.06
CA GLY A 278 -8.34 2.43 -8.34
C GLY A 278 -8.46 2.74 -9.83
N PHE A 279 -9.44 3.53 -10.15
CA PHE A 279 -9.62 4.12 -11.49
C PHE A 279 -9.83 5.63 -11.37
N THR A 280 -9.29 6.42 -12.28
CA THR A 280 -9.47 7.88 -12.26
C THR A 280 -10.92 8.25 -12.59
N SER A 281 -11.48 9.27 -11.90
CA SER A 281 -12.85 9.73 -12.11
C SER A 281 -12.97 10.81 -13.21
N ARG A 282 -11.85 11.21 -13.81
CA ARG A 282 -11.78 12.22 -14.86
C ARG A 282 -10.52 12.01 -15.71
N GLU A 283 -10.43 12.72 -16.82
CA GLU A 283 -9.20 12.74 -17.62
C GLU A 283 -8.01 13.31 -16.83
N VAL A 284 -6.86 12.62 -16.87
CA VAL A 284 -5.62 13.06 -16.26
C VAL A 284 -4.47 12.81 -17.24
N GLY A 285 -3.95 13.86 -17.85
CA GLY A 285 -2.94 13.75 -18.91
C GLY A 285 -3.43 12.87 -20.07
N PRO A 286 -2.72 11.79 -20.41
CA PRO A 286 -3.13 10.87 -21.47
C PRO A 286 -4.18 9.84 -21.04
N PHE A 287 -4.51 9.77 -19.74
CA PHE A 287 -5.41 8.75 -19.20
C PHE A 287 -6.85 9.24 -19.16
N HIS A 288 -7.75 8.42 -19.68
CA HIS A 288 -9.18 8.65 -19.63
C HIS A 288 -9.78 8.06 -18.35
N GLY A 289 -10.86 8.66 -17.90
CA GLY A 289 -11.64 8.17 -16.78
C GLY A 289 -12.88 9.00 -16.51
N THR A 290 -13.84 8.37 -15.87
CA THR A 290 -15.11 8.94 -15.42
C THR A 290 -15.51 8.34 -14.07
N GLU A 291 -16.48 8.93 -13.37
CA GLU A 291 -17.06 8.29 -12.17
C GLU A 291 -17.70 6.92 -12.49
N GLN A 292 -18.20 6.72 -13.73
CA GLN A 292 -18.71 5.43 -14.16
C GLN A 292 -17.59 4.39 -14.25
N ASP A 293 -16.41 4.78 -14.73
CA ASP A 293 -15.25 3.86 -14.78
C ASP A 293 -14.80 3.44 -13.38
N GLN A 294 -14.88 4.32 -12.38
CA GLN A 294 -14.64 3.90 -10.99
C GLN A 294 -15.64 2.82 -10.54
N ALA A 295 -16.91 3.01 -10.87
CA ALA A 295 -17.97 2.04 -10.55
C ALA A 295 -17.75 0.70 -11.29
N ASP A 296 -17.40 0.74 -12.56
CA ASP A 296 -17.16 -0.45 -13.39
C ASP A 296 -15.91 -1.20 -12.93
N TYR A 297 -14.84 -0.50 -12.52
CA TYR A 297 -13.65 -1.09 -11.92
C TYR A 297 -13.98 -1.85 -10.63
N LEU A 298 -14.73 -1.24 -9.71
CA LEU A 298 -15.16 -1.88 -8.47
C LEU A 298 -15.98 -3.14 -8.77
N ASN A 299 -16.92 -3.06 -9.70
CA ASN A 299 -17.74 -4.20 -10.11
C ASN A 299 -16.91 -5.30 -10.79
N ALA A 300 -15.89 -4.95 -11.58
CA ALA A 300 -15.02 -5.93 -12.25
C ALA A 300 -14.26 -6.77 -11.22
N ILE A 301 -13.60 -6.16 -10.24
CA ILE A 301 -12.90 -6.88 -9.17
C ILE A 301 -13.88 -7.70 -8.32
N HIS A 302 -14.98 -7.06 -7.86
CA HIS A 302 -15.95 -7.73 -7.00
C HIS A 302 -16.54 -8.97 -7.66
N THR A 303 -16.95 -8.85 -8.91
CA THR A 303 -17.58 -9.96 -9.66
C THR A 303 -16.59 -11.09 -9.95
N GLN A 304 -15.33 -10.76 -10.26
CA GLN A 304 -14.36 -11.76 -10.70
C GLN A 304 -13.66 -12.46 -9.53
N ILE A 305 -13.29 -11.75 -8.47
CA ILE A 305 -12.51 -12.30 -7.35
C ILE A 305 -13.00 -11.89 -5.96
N GLY A 306 -13.99 -11.01 -5.83
CA GLY A 306 -14.43 -10.44 -4.55
C GLY A 306 -14.74 -11.48 -3.47
N GLY A 307 -15.36 -12.61 -3.83
CA GLY A 307 -15.67 -13.70 -2.89
C GLY A 307 -14.47 -14.50 -2.36
N ARG A 308 -13.24 -14.20 -2.82
CA ARG A 308 -12.00 -14.86 -2.39
C ARG A 308 -11.02 -13.89 -1.70
N LEU A 309 -11.37 -12.61 -1.62
CA LEU A 309 -10.48 -11.60 -1.03
C LEU A 309 -10.53 -11.63 0.50
N THR A 310 -9.37 -11.67 1.11
CA THR A 310 -9.18 -11.48 2.55
C THR A 310 -9.34 -10.01 2.92
N PHE A 311 -8.70 -9.14 2.13
CA PHE A 311 -8.90 -7.69 2.21
C PHE A 311 -8.84 -7.06 0.81
N TRP A 312 -9.48 -5.91 0.70
CA TRP A 312 -9.45 -5.07 -0.50
C TRP A 312 -9.23 -3.62 -0.11
N ILE A 313 -8.07 -3.10 -0.46
CA ILE A 313 -7.69 -1.70 -0.27
C ILE A 313 -7.88 -0.96 -1.58
N TYR A 314 -8.79 0.01 -1.59
CA TYR A 314 -8.87 1.04 -2.62
C TYR A 314 -7.92 2.18 -2.25
N LEU A 315 -7.28 2.84 -3.23
CA LEU A 315 -6.16 3.72 -2.94
C LEU A 315 -6.51 4.79 -1.89
N ILE A 316 -7.49 5.64 -2.18
CA ILE A 316 -7.85 6.76 -1.29
C ILE A 316 -9.37 6.96 -1.23
N LEU A 317 -9.85 7.42 -0.08
CA LEU A 317 -11.28 7.76 0.08
C LEU A 317 -11.63 9.09 -0.60
N ASN A 318 -10.83 10.13 -0.39
CA ASN A 318 -11.06 11.47 -0.95
C ASN A 318 -9.96 11.79 -1.97
N ASP A 319 -10.32 12.50 -3.03
CA ASP A 319 -9.35 13.22 -3.84
C ASP A 319 -8.55 14.17 -2.94
N PHE A 320 -7.32 14.47 -3.31
CA PHE A 320 -6.46 15.33 -2.51
C PHE A 320 -6.05 16.61 -3.27
N ASN A 321 -5.71 17.66 -2.49
CA ASN A 321 -5.27 18.94 -3.01
C ASN A 321 -3.83 18.82 -3.54
N LEU A 322 -3.69 18.65 -4.85
CA LEU A 322 -2.39 18.53 -5.53
C LEU A 322 -1.45 19.70 -5.24
N ASP A 323 -1.97 20.94 -5.15
CA ASP A 323 -1.15 22.11 -4.85
C ASP A 323 -0.58 22.06 -3.43
N SER A 324 -1.35 21.56 -2.46
CA SER A 324 -0.91 21.39 -1.08
C SER A 324 0.22 20.35 -0.99
N TYR A 325 0.02 19.20 -1.65
CA TYR A 325 1.01 18.14 -1.71
C TYR A 325 2.26 18.55 -2.50
N ALA A 326 2.10 19.16 -3.68
CA ALA A 326 3.21 19.64 -4.49
C ALA A 326 4.09 20.65 -3.75
N LYS A 327 3.48 21.57 -3.00
CA LYS A 327 4.23 22.54 -2.15
C LYS A 327 5.07 21.83 -1.07
N LEU A 328 4.49 20.80 -0.42
CA LEU A 328 5.21 20.02 0.57
C LEU A 328 6.35 19.23 -0.08
N MET A 329 6.09 18.53 -1.17
CA MET A 329 7.06 17.72 -1.91
C MET A 329 8.24 18.58 -2.41
N LYS A 330 7.96 19.76 -3.00
CA LYS A 330 9.00 20.72 -3.41
C LYS A 330 9.85 21.22 -2.25
N LYS A 331 9.23 21.50 -1.12
CA LYS A 331 9.95 21.89 0.11
C LYS A 331 10.90 20.78 0.61
N GLN A 332 10.57 19.55 0.33
CA GLN A 332 11.37 18.37 0.69
C GLN A 332 12.37 17.97 -0.40
N GLY A 333 12.41 18.69 -1.51
CA GLY A 333 13.36 18.49 -2.60
C GLY A 333 12.98 17.39 -3.58
N VAL A 334 11.69 17.00 -3.62
CA VAL A 334 11.15 16.05 -4.60
C VAL A 334 11.10 16.70 -5.98
N GLY A 335 11.45 15.94 -7.02
CA GLY A 335 11.49 16.40 -8.39
C GLY A 335 10.08 16.61 -9.01
N ASP A 336 10.03 17.41 -10.08
CA ASP A 336 8.76 17.68 -10.77
C ASP A 336 8.15 16.41 -11.40
N ASP A 337 8.97 15.44 -11.82
CA ASP A 337 8.48 14.18 -12.40
C ASP A 337 7.67 13.36 -11.40
N ASP A 338 8.17 13.22 -10.16
CA ASP A 338 7.44 12.53 -9.09
C ASP A 338 6.15 13.27 -8.71
N ILE A 339 6.19 14.63 -8.71
CA ILE A 339 5.00 15.44 -8.46
C ILE A 339 3.96 15.27 -9.57
N ASN A 340 4.39 15.20 -10.82
CA ASN A 340 3.51 14.93 -11.95
C ASN A 340 2.89 13.53 -11.87
N THR A 341 3.69 12.52 -11.49
CA THR A 341 3.20 11.16 -11.25
C THR A 341 2.14 11.13 -10.16
N LEU A 342 2.36 11.86 -9.04
CA LEU A 342 1.34 11.99 -8.00
C LEU A 342 0.01 12.54 -8.56
N GLY A 343 0.07 13.42 -9.55
CA GLY A 343 -1.09 14.00 -10.22
C GLY A 343 -2.02 12.95 -10.84
N LEU A 344 -1.48 11.79 -11.26
CA LEU A 344 -2.27 10.70 -11.85
C LEU A 344 -3.26 10.10 -10.83
N PHE A 345 -2.91 10.17 -9.55
CA PHE A 345 -3.70 9.59 -8.46
C PHE A 345 -4.64 10.60 -7.78
N GLY A 346 -4.55 11.88 -8.14
CA GLY A 346 -5.31 12.97 -7.49
C GLY A 346 -6.82 12.93 -7.72
N SER A 347 -7.32 12.07 -8.61
CA SER A 347 -8.74 11.92 -8.94
C SER A 347 -9.26 10.48 -8.83
N VAL A 348 -8.51 9.60 -8.17
CA VAL A 348 -8.97 8.21 -7.94
C VAL A 348 -9.86 8.07 -6.70
N GLY A 349 -9.96 9.08 -5.83
CA GLY A 349 -10.82 9.03 -4.63
C GLY A 349 -12.27 8.71 -4.96
N LEU A 350 -12.95 8.04 -4.02
CA LEU A 350 -14.39 7.77 -4.11
C LEU A 350 -15.26 8.96 -3.68
N ARG A 351 -14.61 10.02 -3.21
CA ARG A 351 -15.21 11.32 -2.88
C ARG A 351 -14.37 12.41 -3.52
N GLU A 352 -14.98 13.52 -3.86
CA GLU A 352 -14.27 14.73 -4.23
C GLU A 352 -13.41 15.25 -3.06
N PHE A 353 -12.53 16.18 -3.35
CA PHE A 353 -11.69 16.84 -2.37
C PHE A 353 -12.48 17.45 -1.19
N ASP A 354 -13.63 18.05 -1.45
CA ASP A 354 -14.50 18.66 -0.45
C ASP A 354 -15.37 17.67 0.34
N GLY A 355 -15.20 16.36 0.05
CA GLY A 355 -15.95 15.28 0.66
C GLY A 355 -17.27 14.91 -0.03
N THR A 356 -17.62 15.57 -1.14
CA THR A 356 -18.79 15.19 -1.94
C THR A 356 -18.64 13.77 -2.48
N PRO A 357 -19.59 12.85 -2.20
CA PRO A 357 -19.47 11.46 -2.63
C PRO A 357 -19.64 11.33 -4.15
N LYS A 358 -18.79 10.54 -4.77
CA LYS A 358 -18.94 10.09 -6.16
C LYS A 358 -19.82 8.84 -6.22
N ALA A 359 -20.34 8.52 -7.40
CA ALA A 359 -21.26 7.39 -7.59
C ALA A 359 -20.68 6.05 -7.09
N ALA A 360 -19.37 5.83 -7.27
CA ALA A 360 -18.66 4.61 -6.88
C ALA A 360 -18.62 4.38 -5.35
N LEU A 361 -18.71 5.41 -4.51
CA LEU A 361 -18.72 5.26 -3.05
C LEU A 361 -19.90 4.42 -2.57
N LYS A 362 -21.08 4.61 -3.16
CA LYS A 362 -22.28 3.83 -2.81
C LYS A 362 -22.10 2.35 -3.14
N ILE A 363 -21.39 2.04 -4.21
CA ILE A 363 -21.09 0.66 -4.62
C ILE A 363 -20.12 0.05 -3.61
N TRP A 364 -19.03 0.76 -3.29
CA TRP A 364 -18.09 0.35 -2.26
C TRP A 364 -18.76 0.03 -0.92
N ASP A 365 -19.58 0.94 -0.41
CA ASP A 365 -20.32 0.75 0.84
C ASP A 365 -21.31 -0.42 0.79
N SER A 366 -21.82 -0.78 -0.40
CA SER A 366 -22.71 -1.93 -0.56
C SER A 366 -22.00 -3.27 -0.42
N PHE A 367 -20.72 -3.35 -0.78
CA PHE A 367 -19.90 -4.57 -0.62
C PHE A 367 -19.56 -4.88 0.84
N ARG A 368 -19.55 -3.86 1.70
CA ARG A 368 -19.24 -3.98 3.14
C ARG A 368 -20.42 -4.46 3.99
N LYS A 369 -21.63 -4.50 3.45
CA LYS A 369 -22.86 -4.93 4.14
C LYS A 369 -23.06 -6.44 4.06
#